data_027638a70ee740e18256cc37fdfa9ba6
#
_entry.id   027638a70ee740e18256cc37fdfa9ba6
#
_cell.length_a   1.000
_cell.length_b   1.000
_cell.length_c   1.000
_cell.angle_alpha   90.00
_cell.angle_beta   90.00
_cell.angle_gamma   90.00
#
_symmetry.space_group_name_H-M   'P 1'
#
loop_
_entity.id
_entity.type
_entity.pdbx_description
1 polymer ?
#
loop_
_entity_poly.entity_id
_entity_poly.type
_entity_poly.pdbx_seq_one_letter_code
_entity_poly.pdbx_strand_id
1 'polypeptide(L)'
;MNNSPSIWDMLSLVYKINDNNLMYKTTLSCLKIINIRRWQCQRPPDSLRINTISNHIKREKCVDGIIYVYYDNNDKCFYCYDGLHRIEALRSLIQEKYPVNLNIMINVKRNVTQGDIMEHFNSLNKCIPVPDIYVGVRNANIITTVESVVNQYVERYPQHFSTSRNPNAPNENKDRMKDRLKYIIDTSSNDDLDSEYNLISMLETINDLIRTNIPRKSSQKQLDKCKASGLYLFLQREWHTISV
;
A
#
# COMPACT_ATOMS: atom_id res chain seq x y z
N MET A 1 5.17 -43.92 -1.32
CA MET A 1 4.60 -42.72 -0.69
C MET A 1 5.47 -41.55 -1.12
N ASN A 2 5.01 -40.75 -2.08
CA ASN A 2 5.75 -39.54 -2.49
C ASN A 2 5.50 -38.48 -1.42
N ASN A 3 6.45 -38.34 -0.49
CA ASN A 3 6.44 -37.20 0.43
C ASN A 3 6.69 -35.95 -0.41
N SER A 4 5.66 -35.12 -0.61
CA SER A 4 5.84 -33.77 -1.15
C SER A 4 6.88 -33.05 -0.27
N PRO A 5 7.88 -32.38 -0.85
CA PRO A 5 8.92 -31.70 -0.08
C PRO A 5 8.27 -30.68 0.86
N SER A 6 8.77 -30.61 2.08
CA SER A 6 8.32 -29.60 3.04
C SER A 6 8.61 -28.19 2.47
N ILE A 7 7.77 -27.22 2.79
CA ILE A 7 8.01 -25.81 2.42
C ILE A 7 9.37 -25.31 2.92
N TRP A 8 9.88 -25.91 3.98
CA TRP A 8 11.19 -25.61 4.56
C TRP A 8 12.36 -26.15 3.75
N ASP A 9 12.15 -27.24 2.98
CA ASP A 9 13.17 -27.83 2.10
C ASP A 9 13.50 -26.92 0.89
N MET A 10 12.63 -25.94 0.62
CA MET A 10 12.80 -24.94 -0.43
C MET A 10 13.55 -23.69 0.03
N LEU A 11 13.90 -23.63 1.31
CA LEU A 11 14.58 -22.52 1.96
C LEU A 11 15.93 -23.00 2.48
N SER A 12 17.03 -22.45 1.96
CA SER A 12 18.37 -22.73 2.48
C SER A 12 18.68 -21.77 3.62
N LEU A 13 18.83 -22.30 4.83
CA LEU A 13 19.21 -21.51 6.00
C LEU A 13 20.60 -20.88 5.79
N VAL A 14 20.71 -19.56 5.88
CA VAL A 14 21.97 -18.83 5.78
C VAL A 14 22.56 -18.62 7.17
N TYR A 15 21.76 -18.03 8.07
CA TYR A 15 22.14 -17.90 9.49
C TYR A 15 20.92 -17.70 10.39
N LYS A 16 21.11 -17.95 11.67
CA LYS A 16 20.11 -17.83 12.71
C LYS A 16 20.40 -16.56 13.53
N ILE A 17 19.46 -15.61 13.51
CA ILE A 17 19.55 -14.41 14.35
C ILE A 17 19.18 -14.80 15.80
N ASN A 18 18.07 -15.52 15.94
CA ASN A 18 17.64 -16.20 17.18
C ASN A 18 16.68 -17.33 16.81
N ASP A 19 16.12 -18.05 17.81
CA ASP A 19 15.25 -19.21 17.58
C ASP A 19 14.01 -18.91 16.75
N ASN A 20 13.50 -17.69 16.82
CA ASN A 20 12.30 -17.24 16.15
C ASN A 20 12.56 -16.30 14.96
N ASN A 21 13.83 -16.05 14.61
CA ASN A 21 14.20 -15.13 13.55
C ASN A 21 15.39 -15.68 12.75
N LEU A 22 15.11 -16.14 11.55
CA LEU A 22 16.01 -16.88 10.70
C LEU A 22 16.17 -16.24 9.33
N MET A 23 17.38 -16.21 8.82
CA MET A 23 17.68 -15.74 7.48
C MET A 23 17.83 -16.91 6.54
N TYR A 24 17.04 -16.92 5.49
CA TYR A 24 17.06 -17.92 4.45
C TYR A 24 17.43 -17.33 3.09
N LYS A 25 17.98 -18.20 2.25
CA LYS A 25 18.13 -17.98 0.82
C LYS A 25 17.16 -18.90 0.09
N THR A 26 16.51 -18.38 -0.94
CA THR A 26 15.66 -19.16 -1.85
C THR A 26 15.93 -18.76 -3.29
N THR A 27 15.29 -19.46 -4.23
CA THR A 27 15.39 -19.18 -5.66
C THR A 27 14.04 -18.81 -6.25
N LEU A 28 14.04 -18.27 -7.46
CA LEU A 28 12.82 -17.91 -8.16
C LEU A 28 11.90 -19.13 -8.40
N SER A 29 12.48 -20.29 -8.72
CA SER A 29 11.75 -21.55 -8.89
C SER A 29 11.11 -22.04 -7.59
N CYS A 30 11.80 -21.93 -6.46
CA CYS A 30 11.25 -22.28 -5.15
C CYS A 30 10.16 -21.28 -4.71
N LEU A 31 10.36 -19.98 -4.97
CA LEU A 31 9.38 -18.95 -4.64
C LEU A 31 8.03 -19.17 -5.34
N LYS A 32 8.02 -19.77 -6.53
CA LYS A 32 6.78 -20.15 -7.25
C LYS A 32 5.90 -21.10 -6.43
N ILE A 33 6.50 -21.95 -5.60
CA ILE A 33 5.81 -22.99 -4.83
C ILE A 33 5.46 -22.47 -3.44
N ILE A 34 6.28 -21.56 -2.89
CA ILE A 34 6.08 -20.98 -1.56
C ILE A 34 4.88 -20.03 -1.59
N ASN A 35 3.86 -20.33 -0.78
CA ASN A 35 2.70 -19.45 -0.63
C ASN A 35 3.05 -18.29 0.31
N ILE A 36 3.38 -17.13 -0.25
CA ILE A 36 3.60 -15.90 0.52
C ILE A 36 2.40 -14.97 0.26
N ARG A 37 1.62 -14.69 1.30
CA ARG A 37 0.48 -13.78 1.25
C ARG A 37 0.88 -12.37 1.70
N ARG A 38 0.10 -11.38 1.31
CA ARG A 38 0.21 -10.03 1.86
C ARG A 38 -0.26 -10.03 3.31
N TRP A 39 0.50 -9.42 4.21
CA TRP A 39 0.03 -9.13 5.55
C TRP A 39 -1.04 -8.02 5.49
N GLN A 40 -2.11 -8.18 6.26
CA GLN A 40 -3.29 -7.30 6.20
C GLN A 40 -2.99 -5.82 6.48
N CYS A 41 -2.01 -5.53 7.33
CA CYS A 41 -1.62 -4.16 7.67
C CYS A 41 -0.66 -3.53 6.64
N GLN A 42 -0.29 -4.26 5.59
CA GLN A 42 0.57 -3.73 4.53
C GLN A 42 -0.28 -3.10 3.42
N ARG A 43 0.13 -1.90 2.97
CA ARG A 43 -0.53 -1.23 1.83
C ARG A 43 -0.52 -2.11 0.58
N PRO A 44 -1.54 -1.96 -0.30
CA PRO A 44 -1.55 -2.63 -1.58
C PRO A 44 -0.31 -2.29 -2.43
N PRO A 45 0.13 -3.22 -3.26
CA PRO A 45 1.28 -2.99 -4.11
C PRO A 45 0.97 -1.98 -5.23
N ASP A 46 1.90 -1.07 -5.48
CA ASP A 46 1.86 -0.09 -6.55
C ASP A 46 2.44 -0.68 -7.84
N SER A 47 1.67 -0.66 -8.92
CA SER A 47 2.05 -1.28 -10.20
C SER A 47 3.26 -0.61 -10.86
N LEU A 48 3.40 0.71 -10.75
CA LEU A 48 4.55 1.43 -11.30
C LEU A 48 5.84 1.02 -10.58
N ARG A 49 5.77 0.92 -9.24
CA ARG A 49 6.90 0.47 -8.43
C ARG A 49 7.26 -0.98 -8.70
N ILE A 50 6.26 -1.87 -8.89
CA ILE A 50 6.48 -3.27 -9.29
C ILE A 50 7.24 -3.33 -10.60
N ASN A 51 6.80 -2.60 -11.63
CA ASN A 51 7.44 -2.56 -12.95
C ASN A 51 8.89 -2.03 -12.86
N THR A 52 9.11 -0.98 -12.07
CA THR A 52 10.46 -0.42 -11.85
C THR A 52 11.39 -1.45 -11.24
N ILE A 53 10.94 -2.18 -10.19
CA ILE A 53 11.71 -3.23 -9.53
C ILE A 53 11.95 -4.41 -10.49
N SER A 54 10.94 -4.86 -11.24
CA SER A 54 11.06 -5.94 -12.23
C SER A 54 12.10 -5.61 -13.29
N ASN A 55 12.08 -4.39 -13.84
CA ASN A 55 13.05 -3.93 -14.82
C ASN A 55 14.47 -3.83 -14.23
N HIS A 56 14.59 -3.38 -12.98
CA HIS A 56 15.87 -3.36 -12.27
C HIS A 56 16.43 -4.77 -12.12
N ILE A 57 15.62 -5.73 -11.66
CA ILE A 57 16.02 -7.13 -11.52
C ILE A 57 16.46 -7.73 -12.87
N LYS A 58 15.74 -7.43 -13.95
CA LYS A 58 16.10 -7.89 -15.31
C LYS A 58 17.47 -7.36 -15.76
N ARG A 59 17.77 -6.10 -15.44
CA ARG A 59 19.02 -5.43 -15.82
C ARG A 59 20.19 -5.93 -14.97
N GLU A 60 20.05 -5.91 -13.65
CA GLU A 60 21.15 -6.22 -12.70
C GLU A 60 21.28 -7.71 -12.41
N LYS A 61 20.29 -8.53 -12.78
CA LYS A 61 20.22 -9.98 -12.50
C LYS A 61 20.34 -10.31 -11.01
N CYS A 62 19.92 -9.41 -10.15
CA CYS A 62 19.90 -9.57 -8.70
C CYS A 62 18.62 -8.99 -8.09
N VAL A 63 18.33 -9.40 -6.86
CA VAL A 63 17.23 -8.87 -6.05
C VAL A 63 17.83 -8.11 -4.87
N ASP A 64 17.67 -6.80 -4.87
CA ASP A 64 18.20 -5.97 -3.80
C ASP A 64 17.37 -6.06 -2.53
N GLY A 65 18.07 -6.18 -1.41
CA GLY A 65 17.49 -6.18 -0.07
C GLY A 65 16.84 -7.49 0.33
N ILE A 66 16.22 -7.47 1.50
CA ILE A 66 15.66 -8.63 2.19
C ILE A 66 14.14 -8.53 2.12
N ILE A 67 13.47 -9.66 1.91
CA ILE A 67 12.03 -9.80 2.04
C ILE A 67 11.73 -10.30 3.45
N TYR A 68 10.87 -9.61 4.18
CA TYR A 68 10.54 -9.95 5.56
C TYR A 68 9.16 -10.60 5.63
N VAL A 69 9.13 -11.82 6.16
CA VAL A 69 7.91 -12.61 6.30
C VAL A 69 7.80 -13.19 7.70
N TYR A 70 6.58 -13.48 8.14
CA TYR A 70 6.38 -14.38 9.27
C TYR A 70 5.61 -15.62 8.83
N TYR A 71 5.87 -16.73 9.50
CA TYR A 71 5.16 -17.98 9.25
C TYR A 71 4.03 -18.12 10.27
N ASP A 72 2.80 -18.25 9.75
CA ASP A 72 1.63 -18.55 10.56
C ASP A 72 1.42 -20.06 10.64
N ASN A 73 1.46 -20.60 11.86
CA ASN A 73 1.30 -22.04 12.10
C ASN A 73 -0.13 -22.52 11.87
N ASN A 74 -1.14 -21.65 12.03
CA ASN A 74 -2.54 -22.00 11.82
C ASN A 74 -2.84 -22.11 10.33
N ASP A 75 -2.47 -21.09 9.57
CA ASP A 75 -2.69 -21.02 8.13
C ASP A 75 -1.68 -21.82 7.31
N LYS A 76 -0.58 -22.27 7.95
CA LYS A 76 0.56 -22.95 7.31
C LYS A 76 1.09 -22.20 6.09
N CYS A 77 1.15 -20.89 6.17
CA CYS A 77 1.65 -20.03 5.10
C CYS A 77 2.50 -18.87 5.63
N PHE A 78 3.21 -18.23 4.73
CA PHE A 78 3.99 -17.03 5.02
C PHE A 78 3.18 -15.77 4.73
N TYR A 79 3.35 -14.76 5.57
CA TYR A 79 2.81 -13.42 5.36
C TYR A 79 3.95 -12.42 5.22
N CYS A 80 4.00 -11.72 4.09
CA CYS A 80 4.98 -10.68 3.84
C CYS A 80 4.56 -9.38 4.54
N TYR A 81 5.39 -8.88 5.45
CA TYR A 81 5.18 -7.61 6.14
C TYR A 81 6.16 -6.50 5.71
N ASP A 82 7.25 -6.85 4.98
CA ASP A 82 8.04 -5.88 4.21
C ASP A 82 8.63 -6.53 2.95
N GLY A 83 8.73 -5.75 1.87
CA GLY A 83 9.20 -6.21 0.57
C GLY A 83 8.11 -6.72 -0.37
N LEU A 84 6.84 -6.37 -0.14
CA LEU A 84 5.71 -6.82 -0.98
C LEU A 84 5.90 -6.48 -2.47
N HIS A 85 6.36 -5.27 -2.80
CA HIS A 85 6.61 -4.90 -4.20
C HIS A 85 7.69 -5.79 -4.85
N ARG A 86 8.68 -6.25 -4.07
CA ARG A 86 9.67 -7.23 -4.55
C ARG A 86 9.06 -8.60 -4.80
N ILE A 87 8.16 -9.07 -3.93
CA ILE A 87 7.40 -10.31 -4.14
C ILE A 87 6.57 -10.22 -5.42
N GLU A 88 5.84 -9.12 -5.64
CA GLU A 88 5.00 -8.98 -6.83
C GLU A 88 5.83 -8.86 -8.11
N ALA A 89 6.96 -8.16 -8.06
CA ALA A 89 7.91 -8.12 -9.19
C ALA A 89 8.46 -9.52 -9.52
N LEU A 90 8.82 -10.30 -8.51
CA LEU A 90 9.27 -11.68 -8.69
C LEU A 90 8.15 -12.58 -9.24
N ARG A 91 6.91 -12.39 -8.84
CA ARG A 91 5.75 -13.10 -9.42
C ARG A 91 5.56 -12.78 -10.90
N SER A 92 5.69 -11.51 -11.28
CA SER A 92 5.67 -11.12 -12.71
C SER A 92 6.77 -11.82 -13.50
N LEU A 93 7.99 -11.88 -12.98
CA LEU A 93 9.10 -12.59 -13.61
C LEU A 93 8.86 -14.10 -13.73
N ILE A 94 8.21 -14.71 -12.73
CA ILE A 94 7.80 -16.12 -12.81
C ILE A 94 6.77 -16.33 -13.92
N GLN A 95 5.79 -15.45 -14.05
CA GLN A 95 4.75 -15.50 -15.10
C GLN A 95 5.37 -15.33 -16.50
N GLU A 96 6.32 -14.42 -16.62
CA GLU A 96 7.09 -14.18 -17.86
C GLU A 96 8.09 -15.31 -18.20
N LYS A 97 8.22 -16.32 -17.32
CA LYS A 97 9.22 -17.42 -17.47
C LYS A 97 10.66 -16.90 -17.57
N TYR A 98 10.99 -15.88 -16.76
CA TYR A 98 12.31 -15.28 -16.75
C TYR A 98 13.41 -16.33 -16.52
N PRO A 99 14.45 -16.42 -17.39
CA PRO A 99 15.32 -17.57 -17.45
C PRO A 99 16.43 -17.58 -16.37
N VAL A 100 16.60 -16.48 -15.64
CA VAL A 100 17.70 -16.35 -14.67
C VAL A 100 17.29 -16.89 -13.30
N ASN A 101 18.13 -17.74 -12.75
CA ASN A 101 17.95 -18.24 -11.38
C ASN A 101 18.45 -17.20 -10.37
N LEU A 102 17.52 -16.45 -9.80
CA LEU A 102 17.81 -15.37 -8.85
C LEU A 102 17.96 -15.92 -7.43
N ASN A 103 18.95 -15.39 -6.71
CA ASN A 103 19.08 -15.61 -5.27
C ASN A 103 18.26 -14.56 -4.52
N ILE A 104 17.34 -15.02 -3.69
CA ILE A 104 16.39 -14.17 -2.96
C ILE A 104 16.63 -14.38 -1.47
N MET A 105 16.88 -13.28 -0.75
CA MET A 105 17.05 -13.30 0.70
C MET A 105 15.72 -13.07 1.40
N ILE A 106 15.36 -13.99 2.28
CA ILE A 106 14.11 -13.94 3.05
C ILE A 106 14.44 -14.03 4.54
N ASN A 107 13.99 -13.06 5.31
CA ASN A 107 13.98 -13.12 6.76
C ASN A 107 12.66 -13.71 7.23
N VAL A 108 12.69 -14.80 7.96
CA VAL A 108 11.50 -15.51 8.45
C VAL A 108 11.42 -15.39 9.96
N LYS A 109 10.32 -14.82 10.45
CA LYS A 109 9.95 -14.87 11.86
C LYS A 109 8.96 -16.02 12.10
N ARG A 110 9.12 -16.72 13.23
CA ARG A 110 8.27 -17.83 13.68
C ARG A 110 7.83 -17.59 15.12
N ASN A 111 6.71 -18.17 15.53
CA ASN A 111 6.23 -18.12 16.91
C ASN A 111 6.23 -16.69 17.50
N VAL A 112 5.79 -15.72 16.69
CA VAL A 112 5.74 -14.30 17.03
C VAL A 112 4.29 -13.83 17.07
N THR A 113 4.02 -12.84 17.89
CA THR A 113 2.70 -12.20 17.96
C THR A 113 2.53 -11.15 16.85
N GLN A 114 1.30 -10.76 16.56
CA GLN A 114 1.01 -9.65 15.66
C GLN A 114 1.63 -8.33 16.15
N GLY A 115 1.73 -8.15 17.47
CA GLY A 115 2.42 -7.01 18.08
C GLY A 115 3.92 -6.96 17.72
N ASP A 116 4.62 -8.10 17.84
CA ASP A 116 6.04 -8.20 17.47
C ASP A 116 6.27 -7.90 15.99
N ILE A 117 5.36 -8.35 15.12
CA ILE A 117 5.43 -8.07 13.68
C ILE A 117 5.21 -6.59 13.41
N MET A 118 4.23 -5.97 14.08
CA MET A 118 3.93 -4.55 13.95
C MET A 118 5.11 -3.68 14.40
N GLU A 119 5.71 -4.00 15.54
CA GLU A 119 6.88 -3.27 16.05
C GLU A 119 8.05 -3.34 15.07
N HIS A 120 8.33 -4.54 14.54
CA HIS A 120 9.40 -4.72 13.57
C HIS A 120 9.10 -4.02 12.24
N PHE A 121 7.87 -4.10 11.73
CA PHE A 121 7.42 -3.38 10.55
C PHE A 121 7.63 -1.87 10.70
N ASN A 122 7.22 -1.31 11.84
CA ASN A 122 7.43 0.10 12.15
C ASN A 122 8.91 0.46 12.22
N SER A 123 9.73 -0.43 12.79
CA SER A 123 11.19 -0.23 12.85
C SER A 123 11.82 -0.18 11.46
N LEU A 124 11.42 -1.07 10.54
CA LEU A 124 11.91 -1.11 9.16
C LEU A 124 11.49 0.14 8.36
N ASN A 125 10.33 0.71 8.68
CA ASN A 125 9.74 1.84 7.96
C ASN A 125 9.97 3.21 8.64
N LYS A 126 10.76 3.28 9.72
CA LYS A 126 11.03 4.54 10.44
C LYS A 126 11.57 5.68 9.57
N CYS A 127 12.28 5.37 8.50
CA CYS A 127 12.84 6.37 7.58
C CYS A 127 11.83 6.91 6.56
N ILE A 128 10.67 6.24 6.41
CA ILE A 128 9.56 6.69 5.56
C ILE A 128 8.32 6.63 6.45
N PRO A 129 7.71 7.75 6.82
CA PRO A 129 6.47 7.73 7.58
C PRO A 129 5.45 6.84 6.85
N VAL A 130 5.12 5.69 7.44
CA VAL A 130 3.99 4.88 6.99
C VAL A 130 2.77 5.60 7.52
N PRO A 131 1.86 6.05 6.67
CA PRO A 131 0.63 6.66 7.15
C PRO A 131 -0.04 5.74 8.16
N ASP A 132 -0.53 6.30 9.27
CA ASP A 132 -1.18 5.54 10.36
C ASP A 132 -2.29 4.60 9.88
N ILE A 133 -2.89 4.92 8.73
CA ILE A 133 -3.90 4.10 8.06
C ILE A 133 -3.43 2.65 7.81
N TYR A 134 -2.13 2.42 7.68
CA TYR A 134 -1.56 1.10 7.42
C TYR A 134 -1.03 0.41 8.69
N VAL A 135 -1.03 1.09 9.83
CA VAL A 135 -0.43 0.60 11.08
C VAL A 135 -1.46 0.00 12.05
N GLY A 136 -2.76 0.30 11.89
CA GLY A 136 -3.81 -0.15 12.78
C GLY A 136 -4.53 -1.43 12.32
N VAL A 137 -4.68 -2.39 13.23
CA VAL A 137 -5.47 -3.63 12.99
C VAL A 137 -6.97 -3.32 12.79
N ARG A 138 -7.41 -2.12 13.14
CA ARG A 138 -8.83 -1.76 13.27
C ARG A 138 -9.61 -1.72 11.96
N ASN A 139 -8.96 -1.70 10.77
CA ASN A 139 -9.73 -1.29 9.59
C ASN A 139 -9.24 -1.81 8.24
N ALA A 140 -9.10 -3.12 8.04
CA ALA A 140 -8.91 -3.68 6.70
C ALA A 140 -10.04 -3.24 5.74
N ASN A 141 -11.27 -3.11 6.25
CA ASN A 141 -12.42 -2.64 5.48
C ASN A 141 -12.29 -1.14 5.16
N ILE A 142 -11.93 -0.29 6.14
CA ILE A 142 -11.74 1.16 5.90
C ILE A 142 -10.60 1.41 4.92
N ILE A 143 -9.49 0.69 5.02
CA ILE A 143 -8.38 0.80 4.06
C ILE A 143 -8.87 0.49 2.65
N THR A 144 -9.60 -0.59 2.47
CA THR A 144 -10.14 -1.00 1.18
C THR A 144 -11.13 0.01 0.63
N THR A 145 -12.03 0.52 1.50
CA THR A 145 -13.02 1.55 1.14
C THR A 145 -12.35 2.86 0.73
N VAL A 146 -11.39 3.36 1.52
CA VAL A 146 -10.63 4.58 1.20
C VAL A 146 -9.86 4.43 -0.10
N GLU A 147 -9.23 3.27 -0.34
CA GLU A 147 -8.51 3.03 -1.59
C GLU A 147 -9.43 2.97 -2.80
N SER A 148 -10.60 2.35 -2.67
CA SER A 148 -11.62 2.31 -3.72
C SER A 148 -12.07 3.72 -4.07
N VAL A 149 -12.47 4.54 -3.09
CA VAL A 149 -12.91 5.92 -3.29
C VAL A 149 -11.82 6.76 -3.95
N VAL A 150 -10.58 6.68 -3.46
CA VAL A 150 -9.46 7.44 -4.06
C VAL A 150 -9.19 7.02 -5.50
N ASN A 151 -9.24 5.73 -5.79
CA ASN A 151 -9.05 5.22 -7.15
C ASN A 151 -10.15 5.74 -8.10
N GLN A 152 -11.40 5.73 -7.68
CA GLN A 152 -12.51 6.31 -8.46
C GLN A 152 -12.31 7.80 -8.74
N TYR A 153 -11.83 8.58 -7.76
CA TYR A 153 -11.53 10.00 -7.97
C TYR A 153 -10.35 10.20 -8.92
N VAL A 154 -9.30 9.38 -8.83
CA VAL A 154 -8.16 9.43 -9.76
C VAL A 154 -8.60 9.10 -11.19
N GLU A 155 -9.45 8.09 -11.38
CA GLU A 155 -9.98 7.72 -12.69
C GLU A 155 -10.93 8.78 -13.26
N ARG A 156 -11.80 9.33 -12.42
CA ARG A 156 -12.80 10.34 -12.84
C ARG A 156 -12.17 11.72 -13.10
N TYR A 157 -11.11 12.07 -12.36
CA TYR A 157 -10.48 13.40 -12.38
C TYR A 157 -8.96 13.36 -12.51
N PRO A 158 -8.40 12.63 -13.49
CA PRO A 158 -6.94 12.40 -13.56
C PRO A 158 -6.12 13.70 -13.63
N GLN A 159 -6.68 14.75 -14.23
CA GLN A 159 -6.04 16.06 -14.34
C GLN A 159 -5.89 16.81 -13.01
N HIS A 160 -6.58 16.40 -11.95
CA HIS A 160 -6.49 16.99 -10.61
C HIS A 160 -5.53 16.23 -9.69
N PHE A 161 -4.92 15.13 -10.16
CA PHE A 161 -3.97 14.37 -9.36
C PHE A 161 -2.52 14.64 -9.81
N SER A 162 -1.63 14.73 -8.84
CA SER A 162 -0.21 15.03 -9.04
C SER A 162 0.66 14.07 -8.24
N THR A 163 1.81 13.72 -8.79
CA THR A 163 2.85 12.95 -8.09
C THR A 163 3.62 13.78 -7.07
N SER A 164 3.50 15.13 -7.13
CA SER A 164 4.11 16.01 -6.13
C SER A 164 3.53 15.73 -4.75
N ARG A 165 4.40 15.71 -3.74
CA ARG A 165 3.99 15.52 -2.34
C ARG A 165 3.12 16.67 -1.81
N ASN A 166 3.34 17.88 -2.32
CA ASN A 166 2.59 19.09 -1.96
C ASN A 166 2.14 19.82 -3.23
N PRO A 167 1.13 19.32 -3.95
CA PRO A 167 0.66 19.96 -5.17
C PRO A 167 -0.02 21.29 -4.86
N ASN A 168 0.03 22.20 -5.82
CA ASN A 168 -0.74 23.46 -5.75
C ASN A 168 -2.19 23.19 -6.09
N ALA A 169 -3.11 23.91 -5.40
CA ALA A 169 -4.55 23.88 -5.74
C ALA A 169 -4.77 24.24 -7.23
N PRO A 170 -5.73 23.64 -7.91
CA PRO A 170 -6.70 22.66 -7.45
C PRO A 170 -6.23 21.22 -7.72
N ASN A 171 -5.03 20.85 -7.32
CA ASN A 171 -4.52 19.49 -7.44
C ASN A 171 -4.32 18.87 -6.05
N GLU A 172 -4.41 17.54 -6.01
CA GLU A 172 -4.18 16.74 -4.82
C GLU A 172 -3.18 15.62 -5.12
N ASN A 173 -2.53 15.10 -4.09
CA ASN A 173 -1.71 13.90 -4.16
C ASN A 173 -2.56 12.71 -3.69
N LYS A 174 -2.41 11.56 -4.37
CA LYS A 174 -3.21 10.37 -4.08
C LYS A 174 -3.05 9.88 -2.64
N ASP A 175 -1.81 9.81 -2.13
CA ASP A 175 -1.57 9.34 -0.78
C ASP A 175 -2.08 10.34 0.27
N ARG A 176 -1.92 11.64 -0.01
CA ARG A 176 -2.46 12.69 0.86
C ARG A 176 -3.99 12.71 0.91
N MET A 177 -4.67 12.39 -0.20
CA MET A 177 -6.12 12.23 -0.19
C MET A 177 -6.54 11.06 0.71
N LYS A 178 -5.80 9.95 0.68
CA LYS A 178 -6.05 8.82 1.58
C LYS A 178 -5.91 9.19 3.05
N ASP A 179 -4.84 9.92 3.40
CA ASP A 179 -4.60 10.37 4.77
C ASP A 179 -5.73 11.26 5.28
N ARG A 180 -6.24 12.14 4.42
CA ARG A 180 -7.35 13.05 4.75
C ARG A 180 -8.67 12.33 4.92
N LEU A 181 -8.98 11.37 4.06
CA LEU A 181 -10.18 10.54 4.20
C LEU A 181 -10.15 9.75 5.50
N LYS A 182 -8.98 9.19 5.85
CA LYS A 182 -8.82 8.54 7.15
C LYS A 182 -9.06 9.50 8.30
N TYR A 183 -8.45 10.70 8.26
CA TYR A 183 -8.66 11.71 9.29
C TYR A 183 -10.15 12.01 9.50
N ILE A 184 -10.93 12.14 8.41
CA ILE A 184 -12.37 12.35 8.48
C ILE A 184 -13.07 11.18 9.17
N ILE A 185 -12.75 9.93 8.79
CA ILE A 185 -13.36 8.74 9.39
C ILE A 185 -13.00 8.65 10.89
N ASP A 186 -11.73 8.89 11.24
CA ASP A 186 -11.24 8.79 12.62
C ASP A 186 -11.79 9.88 13.54
N THR A 187 -12.12 11.07 12.99
CA THR A 187 -12.64 12.22 13.76
C THR A 187 -14.16 12.35 13.70
N SER A 188 -14.80 11.63 12.79
CA SER A 188 -16.25 11.59 12.70
C SER A 188 -16.84 10.75 13.82
N SER A 189 -17.89 11.27 14.46
CA SER A 189 -18.72 10.50 15.41
C SER A 189 -19.72 9.59 14.70
N ASN A 190 -19.65 9.52 13.36
CA ASN A 190 -20.61 8.81 12.54
C ASN A 190 -20.00 7.49 12.07
N ASP A 191 -20.43 6.38 12.66
CA ASP A 191 -20.00 5.02 12.31
C ASP A 191 -20.38 4.60 10.88
N ASP A 192 -21.21 5.37 10.18
CA ASP A 192 -21.66 5.08 8.82
C ASP A 192 -20.65 5.51 7.74
N LEU A 193 -19.59 6.26 8.06
CA LEU A 193 -18.60 6.74 7.08
C LEU A 193 -17.60 5.66 6.63
N ASP A 194 -17.71 4.45 7.09
CA ASP A 194 -16.87 3.32 6.66
C ASP A 194 -17.33 2.71 5.32
N SER A 195 -18.48 3.13 4.78
CA SER A 195 -18.98 2.70 3.48
C SER A 195 -18.51 3.63 2.35
N GLU A 196 -18.23 3.03 1.19
CA GLU A 196 -17.82 3.74 -0.03
C GLU A 196 -18.85 4.78 -0.46
N TYR A 197 -20.14 4.40 -0.42
CA TYR A 197 -21.25 5.27 -0.79
C TYR A 197 -21.31 6.53 0.08
N ASN A 198 -21.20 6.38 1.40
CA ASN A 198 -21.29 7.50 2.35
C ASN A 198 -20.08 8.43 2.24
N LEU A 199 -18.87 7.89 2.03
CA LEU A 199 -17.68 8.69 1.77
C LEU A 199 -17.80 9.51 0.48
N ILE A 200 -18.28 8.91 -0.60
CA ILE A 200 -18.49 9.62 -1.87
C ILE A 200 -19.54 10.71 -1.70
N SER A 201 -20.67 10.41 -1.07
CA SER A 201 -21.74 11.37 -0.81
C SER A 201 -21.26 12.57 0.01
N MET A 202 -20.47 12.32 1.05
CA MET A 202 -19.84 13.37 1.84
C MET A 202 -18.87 14.21 1.00
N LEU A 203 -18.01 13.61 0.18
CA LEU A 203 -17.08 14.34 -0.69
C LEU A 203 -17.82 15.19 -1.72
N GLU A 204 -18.93 14.71 -2.27
CA GLU A 204 -19.78 15.47 -3.20
C GLU A 204 -20.43 16.66 -2.49
N THR A 205 -20.88 16.49 -1.25
CA THR A 205 -21.41 17.58 -0.43
C THR A 205 -20.35 18.65 -0.16
N ILE A 206 -19.13 18.25 0.24
CA ILE A 206 -18.02 19.20 0.45
C ILE A 206 -17.66 19.90 -0.87
N ASN A 207 -17.63 19.16 -1.98
CA ASN A 207 -17.37 19.72 -3.31
C ASN A 207 -18.37 20.83 -3.66
N ASP A 208 -19.65 20.61 -3.40
CA ASP A 208 -20.73 21.58 -3.65
C ASP A 208 -20.64 22.78 -2.71
N LEU A 209 -20.29 22.57 -1.44
CA LEU A 209 -20.05 23.67 -0.51
C LEU A 209 -18.91 24.58 -0.98
N ILE A 210 -17.80 24.01 -1.44
CA ILE A 210 -16.66 24.79 -1.96
C ILE A 210 -17.03 25.46 -3.28
N ARG A 211 -17.81 24.80 -4.15
CA ARG A 211 -18.31 25.39 -5.39
C ARG A 211 -19.18 26.64 -5.13
N THR A 212 -20.00 26.57 -4.10
CA THR A 212 -20.87 27.69 -3.70
C THR A 212 -20.11 28.80 -2.99
N ASN A 213 -19.07 28.44 -2.21
CA ASN A 213 -18.27 29.35 -1.40
C ASN A 213 -16.81 29.37 -1.88
N ILE A 214 -16.57 29.81 -3.11
CA ILE A 214 -15.23 29.81 -3.72
C ILE A 214 -14.24 30.61 -2.86
N PRO A 215 -13.06 30.03 -2.53
CA PRO A 215 -12.04 30.73 -1.76
C PRO A 215 -11.56 32.01 -2.47
N ARG A 216 -11.53 33.13 -1.76
CA ARG A 216 -11.20 34.47 -2.31
C ARG A 216 -9.85 34.55 -3.02
N LYS A 217 -8.90 33.70 -2.69
CA LYS A 217 -7.54 33.67 -3.25
C LYS A 217 -7.42 32.78 -4.50
N SER A 218 -8.52 32.26 -5.03
CA SER A 218 -8.49 31.38 -6.21
C SER A 218 -8.22 32.17 -7.48
N SER A 219 -7.25 31.75 -8.27
CA SER A 219 -6.95 32.37 -9.57
C SER A 219 -7.96 31.93 -10.63
N GLN A 220 -8.12 32.75 -11.68
CA GLN A 220 -9.02 32.44 -12.80
C GLN A 220 -8.66 31.08 -13.43
N LYS A 221 -7.37 30.78 -13.62
CA LYS A 221 -6.89 29.51 -14.17
C LYS A 221 -7.31 28.29 -13.32
N GLN A 222 -7.32 28.42 -12.00
CA GLN A 222 -7.79 27.38 -11.09
C GLN A 222 -9.29 27.17 -11.21
N LEU A 223 -10.06 28.26 -11.30
CA LEU A 223 -11.50 28.22 -11.46
C LEU A 223 -11.91 27.60 -12.81
N ASP A 224 -11.23 27.95 -13.89
CA ASP A 224 -11.50 27.39 -15.20
C ASP A 224 -11.26 25.88 -15.23
N LYS A 225 -10.18 25.42 -14.56
CA LYS A 225 -9.91 23.99 -14.40
C LYS A 225 -11.01 23.28 -13.60
N CYS A 226 -11.46 23.86 -12.48
CA CYS A 226 -12.55 23.31 -11.68
C CYS A 226 -13.88 23.31 -12.45
N LYS A 227 -14.19 24.37 -13.18
CA LYS A 227 -15.40 24.44 -14.04
C LYS A 227 -15.40 23.36 -15.11
N ALA A 228 -14.27 23.14 -15.77
CA ALA A 228 -14.15 22.14 -16.83
C ALA A 228 -14.35 20.70 -16.33
N SER A 229 -13.98 20.41 -15.09
CA SER A 229 -14.09 19.07 -14.50
C SER A 229 -15.30 18.87 -13.60
N GLY A 230 -15.88 19.93 -13.06
CA GLY A 230 -16.89 19.89 -12.00
C GLY A 230 -16.31 19.63 -10.61
N LEU A 231 -14.97 19.49 -10.46
CA LEU A 231 -14.31 19.19 -9.19
C LEU A 231 -13.73 20.47 -8.57
N TYR A 232 -14.33 20.94 -7.49
CA TYR A 232 -13.90 22.09 -6.69
C TYR A 232 -13.24 21.69 -5.37
N LEU A 233 -13.35 20.43 -4.96
CA LEU A 233 -12.90 19.89 -3.69
C LEU A 233 -11.46 20.33 -3.34
N PHE A 234 -10.53 20.20 -4.29
CA PHE A 234 -9.11 20.50 -4.07
C PHE A 234 -8.74 21.98 -4.24
N LEU A 235 -9.73 22.84 -4.47
CA LEU A 235 -9.52 24.28 -4.51
C LEU A 235 -9.22 24.84 -3.11
N GLN A 236 -9.77 24.20 -2.07
CA GLN A 236 -9.48 24.49 -0.67
C GLN A 236 -8.49 23.44 -0.11
N ARG A 237 -7.36 23.88 0.42
CA ARG A 237 -6.33 22.96 0.94
C ARG A 237 -6.81 22.09 2.08
N GLU A 238 -7.58 22.65 2.99
CA GLU A 238 -8.08 21.99 4.21
C GLU A 238 -9.52 21.49 4.04
N TRP A 239 -9.87 20.98 2.85
CA TRP A 239 -11.23 20.52 2.54
C TRP A 239 -11.72 19.42 3.50
N HIS A 240 -10.81 18.62 4.06
CA HIS A 240 -11.09 17.55 5.00
C HIS A 240 -11.48 18.02 6.41
N THR A 241 -11.37 19.33 6.71
CA THR A 241 -11.82 19.92 7.98
C THR A 241 -13.17 20.58 7.88
N ILE A 242 -13.81 20.54 6.70
CA ILE A 242 -15.16 21.11 6.50
C ILE A 242 -16.17 20.14 7.13
N SER A 243 -16.90 20.62 8.13
CA SER A 243 -18.00 19.86 8.73
C SER A 243 -19.20 19.80 7.79
N VAL A 244 -19.72 18.60 7.58
CA VAL A 244 -20.90 18.31 6.75
C VAL A 244 -21.94 17.59 7.58
#